data_8a9da129822debc6e8441d7227db3499
#
_entry.id   8a9da129822debc6e8441d7227db3499
#
_cell.length_a   1.000
_cell.length_b   1.000
_cell.length_c   1.000
_cell.angle_alpha   90.00
_cell.angle_beta   90.00
_cell.angle_gamma   90.00
#
_symmetry.space_group_name_H-M   'P 1'
#
loop_
_entity.id
_entity.type
_entity.pdbx_description
1 polymer ?
#
loop_
_entity_poly.entity_id
_entity_poly.type
_entity_poly.pdbx_seq_one_letter_code
_entity_poly.pdbx_strand_id
1 'polypeptide(L)'
;MIAIGNDHGGYKLKEEIKKYLDEMGMEYKDFGSFNEERTDYPIYASKVAKAVSNKECDRGILICRSGHGMTIVANKFKSIRAANVQSEAEARRAKADDNVNIIALSGDNMEINEAVRAIRTWIATEFKGGRYQERIDMVEKLEEENMK
;
A
#
# COMPACT_ATOMS: atom_id res chain seq x y z
N MET A 1 -1.24 -11.73 5.83
CA MET A 1 -1.19 -11.83 4.35
C MET A 1 -1.21 -10.43 3.74
N ILE A 2 -0.41 -10.23 2.70
CA ILE A 2 -0.32 -8.94 2.00
C ILE A 2 -1.29 -8.95 0.82
N ALA A 3 -2.08 -7.89 0.66
CA ALA A 3 -2.87 -7.67 -0.55
C ALA A 3 -2.02 -6.87 -1.54
N ILE A 4 -1.92 -7.31 -2.78
CA ILE A 4 -1.18 -6.57 -3.80
C ILE A 4 -2.06 -6.35 -5.03
N GLY A 5 -2.00 -5.14 -5.60
CA GLY A 5 -2.77 -4.79 -6.77
C GLY A 5 -2.10 -3.69 -7.57
N ASN A 6 -2.50 -3.56 -8.82
CA ASN A 6 -1.89 -2.64 -9.78
C ASN A 6 -2.90 -2.29 -10.87
N ASP A 7 -2.61 -1.19 -11.57
CA ASP A 7 -3.20 -0.97 -12.88
C ASP A 7 -2.17 -1.38 -13.95
N HIS A 8 -2.45 -1.07 -15.21
CA HIS A 8 -1.55 -1.45 -16.30
C HIS A 8 -0.14 -0.85 -16.17
N GLY A 9 -0.02 0.35 -15.58
CA GLY A 9 1.27 1.01 -15.39
C GLY A 9 2.12 0.39 -14.29
N GLY A 10 1.54 -0.42 -13.43
CA GLY A 10 2.25 -1.08 -12.32
C GLY A 10 2.47 -2.58 -12.51
N TYR A 11 2.02 -3.13 -13.63
CA TYR A 11 2.04 -4.58 -13.83
C TYR A 11 3.45 -5.18 -13.78
N LYS A 12 4.39 -4.58 -14.50
CA LYS A 12 5.76 -5.10 -14.53
C LYS A 12 6.41 -5.08 -13.16
N LEU A 13 6.28 -3.97 -12.46
CA LEU A 13 6.86 -3.83 -11.13
C LEU A 13 6.20 -4.80 -10.16
N LYS A 14 4.88 -4.99 -10.25
CA LYS A 14 4.19 -5.95 -9.39
C LYS A 14 4.74 -7.37 -9.59
N GLU A 15 4.95 -7.79 -10.82
CA GLU A 15 5.47 -9.14 -11.08
C GLU A 15 6.86 -9.33 -10.47
N GLU A 16 7.71 -8.31 -10.50
CA GLU A 16 9.02 -8.37 -9.86
C GLU A 16 8.90 -8.38 -8.32
N ILE A 17 7.98 -7.60 -7.78
CA ILE A 17 7.71 -7.58 -6.33
C ILE A 17 7.23 -8.95 -5.86
N LYS A 18 6.37 -9.61 -6.62
CA LYS A 18 5.86 -10.95 -6.27
C LYS A 18 7.02 -11.95 -6.15
N LYS A 19 8.00 -11.88 -7.04
CA LYS A 19 9.19 -12.73 -6.96
C LYS A 19 9.94 -12.51 -5.65
N TYR A 20 10.09 -11.26 -5.24
CA TYR A 20 10.71 -10.93 -3.96
C TYR A 20 9.92 -11.49 -2.78
N LEU A 21 8.60 -11.33 -2.79
CA LEU A 21 7.75 -11.84 -1.72
C LEU A 21 7.81 -13.37 -1.63
N ASP A 22 7.85 -14.04 -2.79
CA ASP A 22 8.01 -15.50 -2.86
C ASP A 22 9.35 -15.94 -2.27
N GLU A 23 10.45 -15.26 -2.62
CA GLU A 23 11.78 -15.54 -2.11
C GLU A 23 11.85 -15.38 -0.59
N MET A 24 11.12 -14.43 -0.05
CA MET A 24 11.08 -14.15 1.39
C MET A 24 10.06 -15.01 2.14
N GLY A 25 9.34 -15.87 1.44
CA GLY A 25 8.33 -16.73 2.05
C GLY A 25 7.13 -15.95 2.59
N MET A 26 6.85 -14.78 2.06
CA MET A 26 5.72 -13.95 2.50
C MET A 26 4.46 -14.30 1.71
N GLU A 27 3.37 -14.53 2.44
CA GLU A 27 2.08 -14.79 1.82
C GLU A 27 1.47 -13.50 1.28
N TYR A 28 0.93 -13.58 0.06
CA TYR A 28 0.22 -12.45 -0.53
C TYR A 28 -0.93 -12.95 -1.39
N LYS A 29 -1.88 -12.06 -1.63
CA LYS A 29 -2.97 -12.29 -2.58
C LYS A 29 -2.92 -11.20 -3.64
N ASP A 30 -2.85 -11.62 -4.89
CA ASP A 30 -2.83 -10.72 -6.05
C ASP A 30 -4.26 -10.43 -6.50
N PHE A 31 -4.67 -9.18 -6.39
CA PHE A 31 -6.02 -8.73 -6.76
C PHE A 31 -6.10 -8.19 -8.20
N GLY A 32 -4.99 -8.22 -8.93
CA GLY A 32 -4.92 -7.76 -10.32
C GLY A 32 -4.41 -6.32 -10.40
N SER A 33 -4.22 -5.84 -11.63
CA SER A 33 -4.56 -6.49 -12.88
C SER A 33 -3.60 -7.64 -13.20
N PHE A 34 -3.98 -8.46 -14.20
CA PHE A 34 -3.23 -9.68 -14.52
C PHE A 34 -2.52 -9.62 -15.87
N ASN A 35 -2.49 -8.45 -16.48
CA ASN A 35 -1.78 -8.19 -17.74
C ASN A 35 -1.51 -6.69 -17.88
N GLU A 36 -0.90 -6.28 -19.01
CA GLU A 36 -0.56 -4.89 -19.27
C GLU A 36 -1.63 -4.12 -20.05
N GLU A 37 -2.79 -4.71 -20.25
CA GLU A 37 -3.88 -4.03 -20.94
C GLU A 37 -4.37 -2.86 -20.12
N ARG A 38 -4.70 -1.77 -20.81
CA ARG A 38 -5.18 -0.55 -20.18
C ARG A 38 -6.39 -0.84 -19.29
N THR A 39 -6.32 -0.38 -18.04
CA THR A 39 -7.39 -0.53 -17.08
C THR A 39 -7.38 0.65 -16.11
N ASP A 40 -8.44 0.79 -15.32
CA ASP A 40 -8.61 1.91 -14.42
C ASP A 40 -8.15 1.56 -13.00
N TYR A 41 -7.26 2.39 -12.44
CA TYR A 41 -6.67 2.14 -11.12
C TYR A 41 -7.69 1.98 -9.99
N PRO A 42 -8.85 2.69 -9.96
CA PRO A 42 -9.79 2.54 -8.85
C PRO A 42 -10.36 1.13 -8.71
N ILE A 43 -10.44 0.36 -9.78
CA ILE A 43 -10.93 -1.01 -9.73
C ILE A 43 -10.06 -1.86 -8.80
N TYR A 44 -8.76 -1.76 -8.95
CA TYR A 44 -7.81 -2.59 -8.20
C TYR A 44 -7.45 -2.00 -6.84
N ALA A 45 -7.35 -0.67 -6.77
CA ALA A 45 -7.14 0.01 -5.50
C ALA A 45 -8.26 -0.29 -4.52
N SER A 46 -9.51 -0.29 -4.98
CA SER A 46 -10.65 -0.59 -4.12
C SER A 46 -10.63 -2.04 -3.63
N LYS A 47 -10.23 -2.98 -4.47
CA LYS A 47 -10.15 -4.39 -4.06
C LYS A 47 -9.13 -4.61 -2.96
N VAL A 48 -7.95 -4.03 -3.09
CA VAL A 48 -6.89 -4.11 -2.08
C VAL A 48 -7.31 -3.40 -0.79
N ALA A 49 -7.81 -2.18 -0.92
CA ALA A 49 -8.23 -1.40 0.25
C ALA A 49 -9.35 -2.10 1.02
N LYS A 50 -10.31 -2.69 0.32
CA LYS A 50 -11.39 -3.44 0.96
C LYS A 50 -10.87 -4.65 1.71
N ALA A 51 -9.93 -5.39 1.12
CA ALA A 51 -9.33 -6.56 1.76
C ALA A 51 -8.58 -6.19 3.05
N VAL A 52 -7.89 -5.05 3.06
CA VAL A 52 -7.19 -4.57 4.27
C VAL A 52 -8.19 -3.99 5.27
N SER A 53 -9.17 -3.24 4.81
CA SER A 53 -10.19 -2.62 5.66
C SER A 53 -11.01 -3.67 6.41
N ASN A 54 -11.37 -4.78 5.77
CA ASN A 54 -12.16 -5.85 6.40
C ASN A 54 -11.29 -6.93 7.06
N LYS A 55 -9.98 -6.71 7.11
CA LYS A 55 -9.00 -7.60 7.77
C LYS A 55 -8.82 -8.97 7.13
N GLU A 56 -9.24 -9.14 5.88
CA GLU A 56 -8.87 -10.30 5.09
C GLU A 56 -7.35 -10.34 4.90
N CYS A 57 -6.75 -9.16 4.70
CA CYS A 57 -5.31 -8.99 4.63
C CYS A 57 -4.85 -7.97 5.67
N ASP A 58 -3.59 -8.11 6.12
CA ASP A 58 -3.03 -7.24 7.17
C ASP A 58 -2.55 -5.90 6.63
N ARG A 59 -2.08 -5.87 5.40
CA ARG A 59 -1.49 -4.70 4.77
C ARG A 59 -1.58 -4.84 3.26
N GLY A 60 -1.37 -3.72 2.56
CA GLY A 60 -1.50 -3.71 1.11
C GLY A 60 -0.37 -2.98 0.40
N ILE A 61 -0.12 -3.40 -0.84
CA ILE A 61 0.82 -2.77 -1.76
C ILE A 61 0.05 -2.48 -3.04
N LEU A 62 0.07 -1.22 -3.47
CA LEU A 62 -0.58 -0.78 -4.68
C LEU A 62 0.44 -0.16 -5.62
N ILE A 63 0.34 -0.44 -6.90
CA ILE A 63 1.29 0.08 -7.90
C ILE A 63 0.51 0.61 -9.10
N CYS A 64 0.74 1.88 -9.43
CA CYS A 64 0.30 2.46 -10.70
C CYS A 64 1.44 3.30 -11.24
N ARG A 65 1.20 4.12 -12.25
CA ARG A 65 2.29 4.90 -12.84
C ARG A 65 2.94 5.84 -11.83
N SER A 66 2.14 6.59 -11.07
CA SER A 66 2.65 7.55 -10.07
C SER A 66 2.48 7.10 -8.62
N GLY A 67 1.50 6.26 -8.34
CA GLY A 67 1.08 5.91 -6.99
C GLY A 67 0.03 6.85 -6.40
N HIS A 68 -0.18 8.02 -7.01
CA HIS A 68 -1.09 9.03 -6.45
C HIS A 68 -2.55 8.59 -6.45
N GLY A 69 -3.04 8.12 -7.59
CA GLY A 69 -4.43 7.69 -7.72
C GLY A 69 -4.78 6.53 -6.79
N MET A 70 -3.89 5.58 -6.69
CA MET A 70 -4.03 4.45 -5.78
C MET A 70 -4.15 4.89 -4.33
N THR A 71 -3.34 5.86 -3.92
CA THR A 71 -3.37 6.42 -2.57
C THR A 71 -4.70 7.11 -2.29
N ILE A 72 -5.18 7.91 -3.24
CA ILE A 72 -6.45 8.63 -3.10
C ILE A 72 -7.60 7.65 -2.88
N VAL A 73 -7.69 6.62 -3.72
CA VAL A 73 -8.77 5.62 -3.62
C VAL A 73 -8.67 4.84 -2.32
N ALA A 74 -7.48 4.36 -1.98
CA ALA A 74 -7.31 3.54 -0.78
C ALA A 74 -7.77 4.28 0.49
N ASN A 75 -7.48 5.56 0.59
CA ASN A 75 -7.87 6.37 1.75
C ASN A 75 -9.37 6.67 1.84
N LYS A 76 -10.18 6.21 0.89
CA LYS A 76 -11.64 6.29 0.96
C LYS A 76 -12.26 5.12 1.72
N PHE A 77 -11.46 4.21 2.23
CA PHE A 77 -11.93 3.02 2.97
C PHE A 77 -11.61 3.15 4.45
N LYS A 78 -12.51 2.65 5.29
CA LYS A 78 -12.35 2.74 6.76
C LYS A 78 -11.10 2.02 7.22
N SER A 79 -10.41 2.64 8.17
CA SER A 79 -9.21 2.09 8.81
C SER A 79 -8.00 1.99 7.87
N ILE A 80 -8.06 2.61 6.69
CA ILE A 80 -6.94 2.62 5.77
C ILE A 80 -6.13 3.90 5.95
N ARG A 81 -4.84 3.72 6.12
CA ARG A 81 -3.85 4.79 6.14
C ARG A 81 -2.86 4.48 5.02
N ALA A 82 -3.15 5.01 3.84
CA ALA A 82 -2.33 4.79 2.66
C ALA A 82 -1.43 5.98 2.39
N ALA A 83 -0.20 5.69 2.00
CA ALA A 83 0.76 6.72 1.61
C ALA A 83 1.46 6.33 0.31
N ASN A 84 1.74 7.36 -0.51
CA ASN A 84 2.58 7.19 -1.69
C ASN A 84 4.04 7.21 -1.21
N VAL A 85 4.76 6.13 -1.45
CA VAL A 85 6.12 5.94 -0.99
C VAL A 85 7.04 5.76 -2.19
N GLN A 86 8.08 6.58 -2.29
CA GLN A 86 9.02 6.52 -3.40
C GLN A 86 10.47 6.25 -2.97
N SER A 87 10.69 6.03 -1.69
CA SER A 87 12.03 5.73 -1.18
C SER A 87 11.95 4.93 0.11
N GLU A 88 13.07 4.32 0.46
CA GLU A 88 13.21 3.62 1.74
C GLU A 88 12.97 4.57 2.92
N ALA A 89 13.49 5.79 2.85
CA ALA A 89 13.32 6.78 3.90
C ALA A 89 11.86 7.17 4.10
N GLU A 90 11.11 7.36 3.00
CA GLU A 90 9.68 7.65 3.08
C GLU A 90 8.91 6.47 3.68
N ALA A 91 9.26 5.24 3.29
CA ALA A 91 8.62 4.03 3.79
C ALA A 91 8.80 3.90 5.31
N ARG A 92 10.01 4.17 5.79
CA ARG A 92 10.32 4.12 7.23
C ARG A 92 9.50 5.13 8.00
N ARG A 93 9.47 6.35 7.50
CA ARG A 93 8.75 7.45 8.16
C ARG A 93 7.25 7.20 8.18
N ALA A 94 6.71 6.76 7.06
CA ALA A 94 5.27 6.46 6.95
C ALA A 94 4.84 5.40 7.97
N LYS A 95 5.64 4.36 8.16
CA LYS A 95 5.34 3.31 9.14
C LYS A 95 5.58 3.78 10.57
N ALA A 96 6.72 4.40 10.83
CA ALA A 96 7.10 4.80 12.19
C ALA A 96 6.15 5.84 12.78
N ASP A 97 5.76 6.84 12.00
CA ASP A 97 4.97 7.97 12.47
C ASP A 97 3.45 7.76 12.30
N ASP A 98 3.03 7.20 11.18
CA ASP A 98 1.61 7.15 10.83
C ASP A 98 1.03 5.73 10.73
N ASN A 99 1.83 4.74 11.03
CA ASN A 99 1.42 3.33 10.98
C ASN A 99 0.68 3.00 9.68
N VAL A 100 1.25 3.41 8.56
CA VAL A 100 0.66 3.23 7.24
C VAL A 100 0.48 1.74 6.95
N ASN A 101 -0.73 1.35 6.58
CA ASN A 101 -1.07 -0.04 6.30
C ASN A 101 -1.22 -0.37 4.80
N ILE A 102 -1.20 0.64 3.95
CA ILE A 102 -1.11 0.46 2.49
C ILE A 102 -0.07 1.43 1.96
N ILE A 103 0.88 0.93 1.18
CA ILE A 103 1.81 1.79 0.45
C ILE A 103 1.50 1.73 -1.03
N ALA A 104 1.59 2.88 -1.69
CA ALA A 104 1.42 2.99 -3.13
C ALA A 104 2.77 3.35 -3.75
N LEU A 105 3.17 2.58 -4.74
CA LEU A 105 4.46 2.71 -5.41
C LEU A 105 4.26 3.18 -6.85
N SER A 106 5.29 3.83 -7.40
CA SER A 106 5.29 4.34 -8.76
C SER A 106 6.01 3.39 -9.71
N GLY A 107 5.27 2.80 -10.63
CA GLY A 107 5.86 1.94 -11.66
C GLY A 107 6.75 2.70 -12.65
N ASP A 108 6.48 4.00 -12.85
CA ASP A 108 7.28 4.83 -13.76
C ASP A 108 8.58 5.31 -13.12
N ASN A 109 8.59 5.57 -11.82
CA ASN A 109 9.70 6.24 -11.14
C ASN A 109 10.55 5.35 -10.25
N MET A 110 10.13 4.13 -9.99
CA MET A 110 10.85 3.22 -9.10
C MET A 110 11.35 1.99 -9.84
N GLU A 111 12.61 1.67 -9.61
CA GLU A 111 13.16 0.40 -10.06
C GLU A 111 12.92 -0.66 -9.01
N ILE A 112 13.04 -1.93 -9.39
CA ILE A 112 12.73 -3.06 -8.48
C ILE A 112 13.55 -3.00 -7.20
N ASN A 113 14.82 -2.65 -7.26
CA ASN A 113 15.66 -2.59 -6.06
C ASN A 113 15.20 -1.53 -5.07
N GLU A 114 14.74 -0.38 -5.57
CA GLU A 114 14.18 0.68 -4.73
C GLU A 114 12.86 0.25 -4.10
N ALA A 115 11.99 -0.38 -4.89
CA ALA A 115 10.71 -0.87 -4.41
C ALA A 115 10.89 -1.94 -3.33
N VAL A 116 11.82 -2.87 -3.53
CA VAL A 116 12.13 -3.93 -2.57
C VAL A 116 12.66 -3.34 -1.26
N ARG A 117 13.57 -2.36 -1.34
CA ARG A 117 14.08 -1.70 -0.13
C ARG A 117 12.97 -0.98 0.64
N ALA A 118 12.09 -0.29 -0.08
CA ALA A 118 10.96 0.40 0.54
C ALA A 118 10.01 -0.59 1.23
N ILE A 119 9.65 -1.66 0.55
CA ILE A 119 8.75 -2.69 1.10
C ILE A 119 9.37 -3.34 2.34
N ARG A 120 10.63 -3.75 2.25
CA ARG A 120 11.33 -4.40 3.36
C ARG A 120 11.38 -3.50 4.58
N THR A 121 11.76 -2.24 4.38
CA THR A 121 11.83 -1.25 5.46
C THR A 121 10.46 -0.99 6.06
N TRP A 122 9.43 -0.86 5.25
CA TRP A 122 8.06 -0.67 5.71
C TRP A 122 7.58 -1.83 6.59
N ILE A 123 7.85 -3.05 6.17
CA ILE A 123 7.46 -4.25 6.93
C ILE A 123 8.24 -4.34 8.25
N ALA A 124 9.54 -4.04 8.22
CA ALA A 124 10.42 -4.20 9.38
C ALA A 124 10.36 -3.05 10.40
N THR A 125 9.84 -1.88 10.02
CA THR A 125 9.82 -0.72 10.91
C THR A 125 8.68 -0.84 11.91
N GLU A 126 8.98 -0.57 13.18
CA GLU A 126 7.98 -0.54 14.24
C GLU A 126 7.31 0.83 14.32
N PHE A 127 6.03 0.82 14.59
CA PHE A 127 5.27 2.04 14.86
C PHE A 127 5.68 2.59 16.22
N LYS A 128 5.89 3.91 16.31
CA LYS A 128 6.36 4.57 17.55
C LYS A 128 5.34 4.53 18.70
N GLY A 129 4.04 4.51 18.39
CA GLY A 129 3.01 4.54 19.43
C GLY A 129 2.95 5.88 20.17
N GLY A 130 2.52 5.85 21.44
CA GLY A 130 2.44 7.06 22.27
C GLY A 130 1.64 8.18 21.63
N ARG A 131 2.22 9.37 21.53
CA ARG A 131 1.55 10.54 20.91
C ARG A 131 1.21 10.32 19.44
N TYR A 132 1.94 9.44 18.75
CA TYR A 132 1.61 9.10 17.35
C TYR A 132 0.33 8.29 17.28
N GLN A 133 0.10 7.40 18.23
CA GLN A 133 -1.17 6.67 18.33
C GLN A 133 -2.33 7.62 18.64
N GLU A 134 -2.12 8.61 19.49
CA GLU A 134 -3.15 9.61 19.78
C GLU A 134 -3.58 10.35 18.52
N ARG A 135 -2.64 10.68 17.64
CA ARG A 135 -2.93 11.32 16.35
C ARG A 135 -3.71 10.41 15.43
N ILE A 136 -3.36 9.12 15.38
CA ILE A 136 -4.11 8.14 14.58
C ILE A 136 -5.53 8.00 15.11
N ASP A 137 -5.72 7.99 16.42
CA ASP A 137 -7.05 7.95 17.02
C ASP A 137 -7.90 9.14 16.60
N MET A 138 -7.28 10.33 16.49
CA MET A 138 -7.96 11.52 15.98
C MET A 138 -8.36 11.38 14.52
N VAL A 139 -7.50 10.77 13.71
CA VAL A 139 -7.80 10.50 12.29
C VAL A 139 -8.98 9.54 12.18
N GLU A 140 -8.98 8.48 12.98
CA GLU A 140 -10.07 7.51 12.98
C GLU A 140 -11.40 8.13 13.41
N LYS A 141 -11.36 9.04 14.37
CA LYS A 141 -12.54 9.77 14.81
C LYS A 141 -13.11 10.64 13.69
N LEU A 142 -12.23 11.35 12.97
CA LEU A 142 -12.65 12.13 11.81
C LEU A 142 -13.27 11.26 10.74
N GLU A 143 -12.72 10.09 10.53
CA GLU A 143 -13.25 9.11 9.58
C GLU A 143 -14.67 8.70 9.97
N GLU A 144 -14.90 8.35 11.23
CA GLU A 144 -16.23 7.97 11.73
C GLU A 144 -17.26 9.10 11.55
N GLU A 145 -16.84 10.33 11.75
CA GLU A 145 -17.72 11.49 11.63
C GLU A 145 -18.06 11.84 10.19
N ASN A 146 -17.15 11.61 9.26
CA ASN A 146 -17.26 12.10 7.88
C ASN A 146 -17.46 11.01 6.82
N MET A 147 -17.16 9.76 7.11
CA MET A 147 -17.25 8.65 6.16
C MET A 147 -18.28 7.62 6.64
N LYS A 148 -19.53 8.03 6.71
CA LYS A 148 -20.61 7.17 7.20
C LYS A 148 -21.14 6.20 6.15
#